data_677fa3382850823300668dc9b975712a
#
_entry.id   677fa3382850823300668dc9b975712a
#
_cell.length_a   1.000
_cell.length_b   1.000
_cell.length_c   1.000
_cell.angle_alpha   90.00
_cell.angle_beta   90.00
_cell.angle_gamma   90.00
#
_symmetry.space_group_name_H-M   'P 1'
#
loop_
_entity.id
_entity.type
_entity.pdbx_description
1 polymer ?
#
loop_
_entity_poly.entity_id
_entity_poly.type
_entity_poly.pdbx_seq_one_letter_code
_entity_poly.pdbx_strand_id
1 'polypeptide(L)'
;SKIKEKEYEMRALQAQINCVDGSALFASLLKAININPILVRVPGHMFVGYYTDRSHSNIHFLETSLIGDINLDDFFPEEKLDSTIVGLSQEKISEIMFEKSKEYATRIYQENEALIHSGKVNYMFLEIDKVTRAYVQPIGK
;
A
#
# COMPACT_ATOMS: atom_id res chain seq x y z
N SER A 1 4.18 15.86 27.22
CA SER A 1 5.09 16.99 27.03
C SER A 1 5.14 17.36 25.56
N LYS A 2 5.57 18.59 25.26
CA LYS A 2 5.74 19.08 23.89
C LYS A 2 6.75 18.27 23.08
N ILE A 3 7.76 17.72 23.74
CA ILE A 3 8.79 16.89 23.10
C ILE A 3 8.18 15.57 22.61
N LYS A 4 7.35 14.93 23.43
CA LYS A 4 6.68 13.68 23.06
C LYS A 4 5.68 13.88 21.91
N GLU A 5 4.96 14.99 21.90
CA GLU A 5 4.04 15.34 20.82
C GLU A 5 4.79 15.51 19.49
N LYS A 6 5.94 16.19 19.49
CA LYS A 6 6.76 16.35 18.31
C LYS A 6 7.35 15.03 17.80
N GLU A 7 7.78 14.16 18.70
CA GLU A 7 8.24 12.83 18.34
C GLU A 7 7.15 12.02 17.66
N TYR A 8 5.93 12.07 18.19
CA TYR A 8 4.79 11.41 17.61
C TYR A 8 4.48 11.94 16.20
N GLU A 9 4.48 13.27 16.03
CA GLU A 9 4.27 13.89 14.72
C GLU A 9 5.34 13.48 13.71
N MET A 10 6.61 13.44 14.12
CA MET A 10 7.71 13.00 13.26
C MET A 10 7.57 11.55 12.82
N ARG A 11 7.16 10.67 13.74
CA ARG A 11 6.91 9.26 13.42
C ARG A 11 5.76 9.11 12.43
N ALA A 12 4.69 9.87 12.62
CA ALA A 12 3.54 9.86 11.72
C ALA A 12 3.93 10.33 10.32
N LEU A 13 4.73 11.39 10.21
CA LEU A 13 5.24 11.88 8.93
C LEU A 13 6.16 10.86 8.25
N GLN A 14 7.06 10.24 9.02
CA GLN A 14 7.96 9.21 8.50
C GLN A 14 7.17 8.00 7.96
N ALA A 15 6.13 7.59 8.67
CA ALA A 15 5.25 6.51 8.22
C ALA A 15 4.55 6.85 6.90
N GLN A 16 4.10 8.09 6.73
CA GLN A 16 3.50 8.55 5.47
C GLN A 16 4.50 8.54 4.32
N ILE A 17 5.72 9.03 4.56
CA ILE A 17 6.80 9.04 3.56
C ILE A 17 7.14 7.61 3.15
N ASN A 18 7.31 6.72 4.11
CA ASN A 18 7.62 5.31 3.86
C ASN A 18 6.52 4.63 3.05
N CYS A 19 5.27 4.96 3.32
CA CYS A 19 4.11 4.44 2.61
C CYS A 19 4.14 4.87 1.13
N VAL A 20 4.41 6.16 0.85
CA VAL A 20 4.51 6.69 -0.51
C VAL A 20 5.69 6.05 -1.25
N ASP A 21 6.87 6.02 -0.65
CA ASP A 21 8.08 5.45 -1.26
C ASP A 21 7.92 3.96 -1.54
N GLY A 22 7.36 3.22 -0.58
CA GLY A 22 7.10 1.79 -0.72
C GLY A 22 6.10 1.49 -1.82
N SER A 23 5.03 2.27 -1.91
CA SER A 23 4.01 2.11 -2.96
C SER A 23 4.58 2.43 -4.34
N ALA A 24 5.38 3.50 -4.46
CA ALA A 24 6.03 3.88 -5.71
C ALA A 24 7.02 2.80 -6.17
N LEU A 25 7.84 2.27 -5.26
CA LEU A 25 8.77 1.20 -5.57
C LEU A 25 8.04 -0.06 -6.03
N PHE A 26 7.01 -0.47 -5.31
CA PHE A 26 6.25 -1.67 -5.64
C PHE A 26 5.53 -1.50 -6.99
N ALA A 27 4.97 -0.32 -7.26
CA ALA A 27 4.37 -0.01 -8.55
C ALA A 27 5.39 -0.15 -9.69
N SER A 28 6.61 0.32 -9.49
CA SER A 28 7.69 0.19 -10.47
C SER A 28 8.05 -1.28 -10.72
N LEU A 29 8.09 -2.11 -9.68
CA LEU A 29 8.36 -3.54 -9.81
C LEU A 29 7.25 -4.25 -10.58
N LEU A 30 5.99 -3.94 -10.30
CA LEU A 30 4.85 -4.50 -11.03
C LEU A 30 4.90 -4.12 -12.51
N LYS A 31 5.23 -2.87 -12.80
CA LYS A 31 5.37 -2.39 -14.18
C LYS A 31 6.47 -3.14 -14.92
N ALA A 32 7.59 -3.42 -14.26
CA ALA A 32 8.73 -4.14 -14.85
C ALA A 32 8.36 -5.58 -15.27
N ILE A 33 7.37 -6.19 -14.61
CA ILE A 33 6.88 -7.53 -14.97
C ILE A 33 5.55 -7.48 -15.76
N ASN A 34 5.23 -6.35 -16.36
CA ASN A 34 4.04 -6.13 -17.20
C ASN A 34 2.70 -6.25 -16.44
N ILE A 35 2.70 -5.92 -15.16
CA ILE A 35 1.48 -5.78 -14.37
C ILE A 35 1.22 -4.30 -14.18
N ASN A 36 0.04 -3.82 -14.58
CA ASN A 36 -0.31 -2.41 -14.44
C ASN A 36 -0.70 -2.10 -12.99
N PRO A 37 0.06 -1.24 -12.30
CA PRO A 37 -0.23 -0.91 -10.92
C PRO A 37 -1.28 0.19 -10.81
N ILE A 38 -1.90 0.22 -9.63
CA ILE A 38 -2.85 1.25 -9.23
C ILE A 38 -2.30 1.85 -7.95
N LEU A 39 -2.23 3.19 -7.89
CA LEU A 39 -1.93 3.89 -6.66
C LEU A 39 -3.24 4.35 -6.02
N VAL A 40 -3.42 4.00 -4.76
CA VAL A 40 -4.62 4.35 -4.00
C VAL A 40 -4.21 5.25 -2.85
N ARG A 41 -4.89 6.39 -2.72
CA ARG A 41 -4.63 7.34 -1.64
C ARG A 41 -5.89 7.58 -0.84
N VAL A 42 -5.72 7.58 0.48
CA VAL A 42 -6.70 8.06 1.45
C VAL A 42 -5.96 9.05 2.37
N PRO A 43 -6.65 9.86 3.17
CA PRO A 43 -5.96 10.81 4.05
C PRO A 43 -4.89 10.13 4.90
N GLY A 44 -3.67 10.64 4.81
CA GLY A 44 -2.54 10.16 5.60
C GLY A 44 -1.96 8.81 5.17
N HIS A 45 -2.42 8.22 4.05
CA HIS A 45 -2.01 6.87 3.69
C HIS A 45 -2.02 6.65 2.18
N MET A 46 -1.12 5.79 1.70
CA MET A 46 -1.06 5.36 0.31
C MET A 46 -0.73 3.87 0.24
N PHE A 47 -1.39 3.17 -0.64
CA PHE A 47 -1.11 1.76 -0.90
C PHE A 47 -1.26 1.46 -2.39
N VAL A 48 -0.87 0.26 -2.80
CA VAL A 48 -0.87 -0.13 -4.20
C VAL A 48 -1.92 -1.20 -4.46
N GLY A 49 -2.46 -1.19 -5.67
CA GLY A 49 -3.34 -2.24 -6.16
C GLY A 49 -2.87 -2.76 -7.50
N TYR A 50 -3.36 -3.92 -7.89
CA TYR A 50 -3.13 -4.50 -9.21
C TYR A 50 -4.25 -5.46 -9.57
N TYR A 51 -4.57 -5.51 -10.86
CA TYR A 51 -5.53 -6.47 -11.37
C TYR A 51 -4.87 -7.82 -11.57
N THR A 52 -5.56 -8.89 -11.19
CA THR A 52 -5.08 -10.25 -11.33
C THR A 52 -5.61 -10.95 -12.59
N ASP A 53 -6.48 -10.26 -13.35
CA ASP A 53 -7.08 -10.77 -14.56
C ASP A 53 -7.12 -9.69 -15.65
N ARG A 54 -7.19 -10.12 -16.90
CA ARG A 54 -7.22 -9.21 -18.06
C ARG A 54 -8.53 -8.41 -18.14
N SER A 55 -9.62 -8.92 -17.59
CA SER A 55 -10.92 -8.25 -17.61
C SER A 55 -11.04 -7.15 -16.55
N HIS A 56 -10.03 -6.98 -15.69
CA HIS A 56 -10.03 -6.01 -14.59
C HIS A 56 -11.18 -6.23 -13.60
N SER A 57 -11.63 -7.49 -13.43
CA SER A 57 -12.69 -7.82 -12.51
C SER A 57 -12.21 -8.17 -11.11
N ASN A 58 -10.94 -8.58 -10.97
CA ASN A 58 -10.34 -8.93 -9.69
C ASN A 58 -9.14 -8.01 -9.40
N ILE A 59 -9.23 -7.28 -8.31
CA ILE A 59 -8.17 -6.40 -7.85
C ILE A 59 -7.63 -6.87 -6.50
N HIS A 60 -6.30 -6.84 -6.36
CA HIS A 60 -5.62 -7.07 -5.09
C HIS A 60 -4.99 -5.77 -4.62
N PHE A 61 -5.06 -5.51 -3.33
CA PHE A 61 -4.41 -4.35 -2.70
C PHE A 61 -3.31 -4.83 -1.77
N LEU A 62 -2.27 -4.02 -1.62
CA LEU A 62 -1.11 -4.35 -0.84
C LEU A 62 -0.60 -3.14 -0.08
N GLU A 63 -0.46 -3.30 1.25
CA GLU A 63 0.13 -2.30 2.13
C GLU A 63 1.64 -2.55 2.20
N THR A 64 2.41 -1.77 1.44
CA THR A 64 3.84 -2.00 1.30
C THR A 64 4.63 -1.74 2.58
N SER A 65 4.12 -0.90 3.48
CA SER A 65 4.79 -0.64 4.75
C SER A 65 4.77 -1.84 5.71
N LEU A 66 3.90 -2.82 5.47
CA LEU A 66 3.88 -4.08 6.21
C LEU A 66 4.91 -5.09 5.70
N ILE A 67 5.52 -4.82 4.55
CA ILE A 67 6.54 -5.70 3.96
C ILE A 67 7.90 -5.18 4.41
N GLY A 68 8.39 -5.66 5.53
CA GLY A 68 9.65 -5.21 6.09
C GLY A 68 9.72 -5.41 7.59
N ASP A 69 10.54 -4.62 8.24
CA ASP A 69 10.78 -4.71 9.67
C ASP A 69 9.71 -3.91 10.46
N ILE A 70 8.50 -4.45 10.52
CA ILE A 70 7.36 -3.80 11.15
C ILE A 70 6.71 -4.71 12.19
N ASN A 71 6.20 -4.06 13.22
CA ASN A 71 5.42 -4.70 14.28
C ASN A 71 3.98 -4.89 13.81
N LEU A 72 3.59 -6.13 13.52
CA LEU A 72 2.25 -6.47 13.05
C LEU A 72 1.16 -6.11 14.06
N ASP A 73 1.48 -6.10 15.35
CA ASP A 73 0.51 -5.74 16.39
C ASP A 73 0.07 -4.28 16.29
N ASP A 74 0.87 -3.40 15.70
CA ASP A 74 0.47 -2.01 15.44
C ASP A 74 -0.67 -1.91 14.43
N PHE A 75 -0.76 -2.85 13.50
CA PHE A 75 -1.80 -2.90 12.47
C PHE A 75 -2.96 -3.79 12.86
N PHE A 76 -2.73 -4.82 13.64
CA PHE A 76 -3.72 -5.80 14.08
C PHE A 76 -3.59 -6.04 15.59
N PRO A 77 -3.90 -5.02 16.42
CA PRO A 77 -3.62 -5.10 17.86
C PRO A 77 -4.40 -6.19 18.59
N GLU A 78 -5.56 -6.58 18.09
CA GLU A 78 -6.39 -7.60 18.70
C GLU A 78 -5.91 -9.02 18.41
N GLU A 79 -5.12 -9.23 17.39
CA GLU A 79 -4.67 -10.55 16.95
C GLU A 79 -3.36 -11.01 17.61
N LYS A 80 -2.59 -10.11 18.17
CA LYS A 80 -1.30 -10.38 18.83
C LYS A 80 -0.35 -11.21 17.96
N LEU A 81 -0.21 -10.79 16.70
CA LEU A 81 0.53 -11.55 15.68
C LEU A 81 2.02 -11.65 15.96
N ASP A 82 2.62 -10.63 16.59
CA ASP A 82 4.07 -10.64 16.81
C ASP A 82 4.52 -11.78 17.71
N SER A 83 3.68 -12.18 18.67
CA SER A 83 3.97 -13.34 19.50
C SER A 83 3.81 -14.66 18.77
N THR A 84 2.94 -14.73 17.77
CA THR A 84 2.68 -15.96 17.00
C THR A 84 3.73 -16.25 15.96
N ILE A 85 4.44 -15.22 15.46
CA ILE A 85 5.47 -15.39 14.44
C ILE A 85 6.86 -15.71 15.00
N VAL A 86 7.04 -15.60 16.32
CA VAL A 86 8.31 -15.93 16.98
C VAL A 86 8.63 -17.41 16.76
N GLY A 87 9.84 -17.67 16.26
CA GLY A 87 10.30 -19.04 16.01
C GLY A 87 9.92 -19.61 14.64
N LEU A 88 9.15 -18.89 13.83
CA LEU A 88 8.86 -19.31 12.47
C LEU A 88 10.04 -19.02 11.54
N SER A 89 10.12 -19.75 10.43
CA SER A 89 11.12 -19.47 9.40
C SER A 89 10.86 -18.12 8.72
N GLN A 90 11.89 -17.53 8.12
CA GLN A 90 11.76 -16.28 7.38
C GLN A 90 10.76 -16.40 6.24
N GLU A 91 10.71 -17.54 5.57
CA GLU A 91 9.76 -17.82 4.52
C GLU A 91 8.32 -17.77 5.02
N LYS A 92 8.05 -18.41 6.17
CA LYS A 92 6.72 -18.38 6.81
C LYS A 92 6.34 -16.98 7.26
N ILE A 93 7.27 -16.25 7.86
CA ILE A 93 7.03 -14.87 8.29
C ILE A 93 6.68 -14.01 7.08
N SER A 94 7.42 -14.14 5.97
CA SER A 94 7.15 -13.38 4.74
C SER A 94 5.78 -13.68 4.16
N GLU A 95 5.34 -14.95 4.16
CA GLU A 95 4.00 -15.33 3.74
C GLU A 95 2.92 -14.66 4.59
N ILE A 96 3.10 -14.69 5.91
CA ILE A 96 2.14 -14.09 6.85
C ILE A 96 2.08 -12.58 6.64
N MET A 97 3.22 -11.91 6.52
CA MET A 97 3.29 -10.47 6.29
C MET A 97 2.62 -10.07 4.98
N PHE A 98 2.82 -10.84 3.92
CA PHE A 98 2.20 -10.59 2.63
C PHE A 98 0.67 -10.70 2.70
N GLU A 99 0.16 -11.78 3.31
CA GLU A 99 -1.29 -11.98 3.45
C GLU A 99 -1.92 -10.91 4.35
N LYS A 100 -1.26 -10.54 5.44
CA LYS A 100 -1.73 -9.47 6.32
C LYS A 100 -1.68 -8.10 5.65
N SER A 101 -0.68 -7.88 4.81
CA SER A 101 -0.57 -6.66 4.00
C SER A 101 -1.77 -6.53 3.04
N LYS A 102 -2.15 -7.61 2.38
CA LYS A 102 -3.33 -7.62 1.52
C LYS A 102 -4.62 -7.39 2.30
N GLU A 103 -4.75 -8.05 3.41
CA GLU A 103 -5.93 -7.92 4.29
C GLU A 103 -6.12 -6.49 4.77
N TYR A 104 -5.04 -5.86 5.24
CA TYR A 104 -5.07 -4.48 5.73
C TYR A 104 -5.47 -3.50 4.63
N ALA A 105 -4.82 -3.57 3.49
CA ALA A 105 -5.08 -2.67 2.36
C ALA A 105 -6.50 -2.85 1.82
N THR A 106 -6.97 -4.09 1.71
CA THR A 106 -8.31 -4.41 1.25
C THR A 106 -9.36 -3.81 2.17
N ARG A 107 -9.15 -3.90 3.47
CA ARG A 107 -10.06 -3.33 4.46
C ARG A 107 -10.13 -1.80 4.33
N ILE A 108 -8.99 -1.13 4.22
CA ILE A 108 -8.96 0.33 4.02
C ILE A 108 -9.69 0.72 2.74
N TYR A 109 -9.46 -0.01 1.66
CA TYR A 109 -10.15 0.26 0.40
C TYR A 109 -11.67 0.11 0.55
N GLN A 110 -12.14 -0.98 1.12
CA GLN A 110 -13.56 -1.24 1.30
C GLN A 110 -14.24 -0.18 2.17
N GLU A 111 -13.57 0.26 3.22
CA GLU A 111 -14.10 1.30 4.12
C GLU A 111 -14.17 2.68 3.46
N ASN A 112 -13.38 2.93 2.43
CA ASN A 112 -13.25 4.23 1.78
C ASN A 112 -13.61 4.23 0.30
N GLU A 113 -14.17 3.15 -0.22
CA GLU A 113 -14.39 2.94 -1.66
C GLU A 113 -15.12 4.09 -2.33
N ALA A 114 -16.23 4.52 -1.76
CA ALA A 114 -17.03 5.62 -2.32
C ALA A 114 -16.23 6.93 -2.38
N LEU A 115 -15.47 7.24 -1.33
CA LEU A 115 -14.65 8.45 -1.26
C LEU A 115 -13.45 8.39 -2.22
N ILE A 116 -12.83 7.22 -2.35
CA ILE A 116 -11.70 7.00 -3.26
C ILE A 116 -12.08 7.32 -4.71
N HIS A 117 -13.30 6.98 -5.11
CA HIS A 117 -13.80 7.23 -6.46
C HIS A 117 -14.61 8.52 -6.60
N SER A 118 -14.68 9.35 -5.56
CA SER A 118 -15.50 10.56 -5.55
C SER A 118 -14.85 11.78 -6.19
N GLY A 119 -13.54 11.77 -6.39
CA GLY A 119 -12.78 12.94 -6.83
C GLY A 119 -12.46 13.94 -5.72
N LYS A 120 -12.77 13.64 -4.47
CA LYS A 120 -12.43 14.51 -3.34
C LYS A 120 -10.94 14.61 -3.12
N VAL A 121 -10.49 15.77 -2.63
CA VAL A 121 -9.09 16.01 -2.26
C VAL A 121 -8.65 14.97 -1.23
N ASN A 122 -7.41 14.51 -1.34
CA ASN A 122 -6.79 13.48 -0.49
C ASN A 122 -7.28 12.05 -0.72
N TYR A 123 -8.14 11.85 -1.72
CA TYR A 123 -8.54 10.52 -2.17
C TYR A 123 -8.15 10.35 -3.63
N MET A 124 -7.62 9.18 -3.99
CA MET A 124 -7.17 8.94 -5.36
C MET A 124 -7.23 7.45 -5.69
N PHE A 125 -7.63 7.16 -6.91
CA PHE A 125 -7.48 5.85 -7.52
C PHE A 125 -6.84 6.06 -8.87
N LEU A 126 -5.54 5.81 -8.97
CA LEU A 126 -4.74 6.17 -10.14
C LEU A 126 -4.21 4.91 -10.84
N GLU A 127 -4.76 4.61 -11.99
CA GLU A 127 -4.24 3.54 -12.85
C GLU A 127 -3.04 4.07 -13.65
N ILE A 128 -1.85 3.62 -13.30
CA ILE A 128 -0.58 4.19 -13.81
C ILE A 128 -0.46 4.07 -15.33
N ASP A 129 -0.90 2.95 -15.89
CA ASP A 129 -0.81 2.75 -17.35
C ASP A 129 -1.59 3.81 -18.12
N LYS A 130 -2.80 4.13 -17.69
CA LYS A 130 -3.63 5.16 -18.32
C LYS A 130 -2.99 6.55 -18.23
N VAL A 131 -2.40 6.89 -17.08
CA VAL A 131 -1.73 8.17 -16.89
C VAL A 131 -0.48 8.27 -17.75
N THR A 132 0.31 7.21 -17.82
CA THR A 132 1.52 7.17 -18.65
C THR A 132 1.17 7.41 -20.12
N ARG A 133 0.11 6.79 -20.62
CA ARG A 133 -0.35 7.00 -21.99
C ARG A 133 -0.81 8.44 -22.26
N ALA A 134 -1.39 9.09 -21.26
CA ALA A 134 -1.89 10.45 -21.40
C ALA A 134 -0.77 11.50 -21.41
N TYR A 135 0.31 11.30 -20.64
CA TYR A 135 1.33 12.31 -20.39
C TYR A 135 2.70 12.01 -20.97
N VAL A 136 2.98 10.76 -21.32
CA VAL A 136 4.29 10.36 -21.87
C VAL A 136 4.12 9.96 -23.33
N GLN A 137 4.62 10.81 -24.24
CA GLN A 137 4.71 10.50 -25.65
C GLN A 137 5.95 9.64 -25.89
N PRO A 138 5.84 8.51 -26.61
CA PRO A 138 7.04 7.73 -26.95
C PRO A 138 8.00 8.56 -27.80
N ILE A 139 9.27 8.54 -27.44
CA ILE A 139 10.32 9.23 -28.19
C ILE A 139 10.50 8.54 -29.54
N GLY A 140 10.55 9.32 -30.60
CA GLY A 140 10.79 8.80 -31.95
C GLY A 140 9.54 8.43 -32.75
N LYS A 141 8.40 8.85 -32.28
CA LYS A 141 7.16 8.72 -33.05
C LYS A 141 6.65 10.06 -33.56
#